data_f2e680d117d40caa17f3c9b50a46afe5
#
_entry.id   f2e680d117d40caa17f3c9b50a46afe5
#
_cell.length_a   1.000
_cell.length_b   1.000
_cell.length_c   1.000
_cell.angle_alpha   90.00
_cell.angle_beta   90.00
_cell.angle_gamma   90.00
#
_symmetry.space_group_name_H-M   'P 1'
#
loop_
_entity.id
_entity.type
_entity.pdbx_description
1 polymer ?
#
loop_
_entity_poly.entity_id
_entity_poly.type
_entity_poly.pdbx_seq_one_letter_code
_entity_poly.pdbx_strand_id
1 'polypeptide(L)'
;MATQSVLVRRDGVVVDAEGNAAIYFGDVPQGNYCVTVRHRNHFGIRTANALNFIKGVATAFDFTTPTANIYVNPSITSNLPTKTITVAGVDYRTLWTGDINQDGFIKYNGSKNDRSVILLKVGGVLTSTSSGYSAEDVNMNGIAKYNGSLNDRSVLLLNVGGILTNVLKQHL
;
A
#
# COMPACT_ATOMS: atom_id res chain seq x y z
N MET A 1 5.04 -15.74 13.50
CA MET A 1 4.44 -14.97 12.39
C MET A 1 4.95 -15.59 11.10
N ALA A 2 4.07 -15.95 10.18
CA ALA A 2 4.46 -16.45 8.86
C ALA A 2 4.33 -15.31 7.84
N THR A 3 5.22 -15.27 6.86
CA THR A 3 5.23 -14.28 5.78
C THR A 3 5.41 -14.98 4.45
N GLN A 4 4.62 -14.59 3.45
CA GLN A 4 4.69 -15.09 2.08
C GLN A 4 4.79 -13.91 1.13
N SER A 5 5.75 -13.95 0.21
CA SER A 5 5.82 -12.99 -0.90
C SER A 5 4.81 -13.38 -1.96
N VAL A 6 4.08 -12.38 -2.45
CA VAL A 6 2.99 -12.58 -3.41
C VAL A 6 3.04 -11.51 -4.49
N LEU A 7 2.37 -11.76 -5.61
CA LEU A 7 2.17 -10.80 -6.68
C LEU A 7 0.73 -10.28 -6.63
N VAL A 8 0.54 -9.02 -7.02
CA VAL A 8 -0.81 -8.44 -7.21
C VAL A 8 -1.03 -8.29 -8.71
N ARG A 9 -2.05 -8.93 -9.21
CA ARG A 9 -2.47 -8.81 -10.60
C ARG A 9 -3.16 -7.45 -10.83
N ARG A 10 -3.26 -7.05 -12.10
CA ARG A 10 -3.91 -5.79 -12.50
C ARG A 10 -5.39 -5.70 -12.08
N ASP A 11 -6.06 -6.83 -11.94
CA ASP A 11 -7.46 -6.94 -11.49
C ASP A 11 -7.59 -6.93 -9.95
N GLY A 12 -6.49 -6.74 -9.22
CA GLY A 12 -6.45 -6.71 -7.76
C GLY A 12 -6.35 -8.09 -7.09
N VAL A 13 -6.37 -9.18 -7.86
CA VAL A 13 -6.21 -10.53 -7.31
C VAL A 13 -4.77 -10.74 -6.86
N VAL A 14 -4.61 -11.22 -5.64
CA VAL A 14 -3.30 -11.64 -5.09
C VAL A 14 -3.02 -13.07 -5.52
N VAL A 15 -1.81 -13.30 -6.04
CA VAL A 15 -1.38 -14.63 -6.51
C VAL A 15 0.03 -14.95 -6.00
N ASP A 16 0.35 -16.24 -5.94
CA ASP A 16 1.72 -16.70 -5.67
C ASP A 16 2.63 -16.48 -6.91
N ALA A 17 3.88 -16.93 -6.84
CA ALA A 17 4.85 -16.80 -7.93
C ALA A 17 4.46 -17.62 -9.16
N GLU A 18 3.67 -18.64 -9.02
CA GLU A 18 3.17 -19.52 -10.07
C GLU A 18 1.85 -19.01 -10.68
N GLY A 19 1.26 -17.94 -10.10
CA GLY A 19 0.02 -17.34 -10.56
C GLY A 19 -1.26 -17.92 -9.95
N ASN A 20 -1.14 -18.77 -8.91
CA ASN A 20 -2.31 -19.32 -8.22
C ASN A 20 -2.90 -18.29 -7.25
N ALA A 21 -4.23 -18.15 -7.23
CA ALA A 21 -4.92 -17.22 -6.33
C ALA A 21 -5.02 -17.71 -4.87
N ALA A 22 -4.77 -18.99 -4.62
CA ALA A 22 -4.72 -19.53 -3.27
C ALA A 22 -3.29 -19.40 -2.74
N ILE A 23 -3.10 -18.52 -1.76
CA ILE A 23 -1.81 -18.35 -1.07
C ILE A 23 -1.71 -19.39 0.03
N TYR A 24 -0.66 -20.18 0.00
CA TYR A 24 -0.44 -21.29 0.91
C TYR A 24 0.66 -20.99 1.93
N PHE A 25 0.35 -21.16 3.21
CA PHE A 25 1.29 -21.03 4.33
C PHE A 25 1.57 -22.43 4.92
N GLY A 26 2.53 -23.15 4.35
CA GLY A 26 2.77 -24.57 4.59
C GLY A 26 2.97 -25.00 6.05
N ASP A 27 3.66 -24.15 6.82
CA ASP A 27 4.06 -24.47 8.20
C ASP A 27 3.20 -23.78 9.27
N VAL A 28 2.08 -23.18 8.87
CA VAL A 28 1.18 -22.50 9.81
C VAL A 28 0.15 -23.51 10.33
N PRO A 29 0.07 -23.77 11.65
CA PRO A 29 -0.98 -24.58 12.22
C PRO A 29 -2.37 -24.00 11.94
N GLN A 30 -3.40 -24.83 11.91
CA GLN A 30 -4.77 -24.34 11.89
C GLN A 30 -5.06 -23.48 13.14
N GLY A 31 -5.89 -22.44 12.99
CA GLY A 31 -6.19 -21.52 14.07
C GLY A 31 -6.69 -20.17 13.59
N ASN A 32 -6.77 -19.22 14.50
CA ASN A 32 -7.26 -17.88 14.22
C ASN A 32 -6.09 -16.91 14.02
N TYR A 33 -6.03 -16.26 12.86
CA TYR A 33 -4.95 -15.35 12.50
C TYR A 33 -5.47 -14.06 11.86
N CYS A 34 -4.86 -12.94 12.20
CA CYS A 34 -5.03 -11.72 11.42
C CYS A 34 -4.15 -11.78 10.17
N VAL A 35 -4.70 -11.43 9.03
CA VAL A 35 -3.97 -11.34 7.77
C VAL A 35 -3.55 -9.89 7.55
N THR A 36 -2.26 -9.69 7.24
CA THR A 36 -1.68 -8.38 6.94
C THR A 36 -1.20 -8.37 5.49
N VAL A 37 -1.54 -7.32 4.76
CA VAL A 37 -1.02 -7.03 3.42
C VAL A 37 -0.05 -5.87 3.52
N ARG A 38 1.14 -6.02 2.94
CA ARG A 38 2.17 -4.97 2.86
C ARG A 38 2.67 -4.85 1.42
N HIS A 39 2.94 -3.63 1.02
CA HIS A 39 3.53 -3.31 -0.28
C HIS A 39 4.72 -2.35 -0.07
N ARG A 40 5.66 -2.32 -1.03
CA ARG A 40 6.95 -1.59 -0.92
C ARG A 40 6.84 -0.08 -0.66
N ASN A 41 5.74 0.55 -1.07
CA ASN A 41 5.55 2.01 -0.96
C ASN A 41 4.12 2.39 -0.60
N HIS A 42 3.36 1.45 -0.01
CA HIS A 42 2.00 1.70 0.47
C HIS A 42 1.91 1.43 1.97
N PHE A 43 0.96 2.06 2.63
CA PHE A 43 0.61 1.65 3.98
C PHE A 43 0.14 0.20 4.00
N GLY A 44 0.65 -0.56 4.96
CA GLY A 44 0.13 -1.89 5.25
C GLY A 44 -1.24 -1.81 5.90
N ILE A 45 -2.07 -2.83 5.65
CA ILE A 45 -3.37 -3.01 6.28
C ILE A 45 -3.50 -4.44 6.82
N ARG A 46 -4.40 -4.64 7.76
CA ARG A 46 -4.73 -5.97 8.27
C ARG A 46 -6.23 -6.14 8.51
N THR A 47 -6.67 -7.39 8.60
CA THR A 47 -8.02 -7.70 9.07
C THR A 47 -8.20 -7.17 10.50
N ALA A 48 -9.39 -6.62 10.81
CA ALA A 48 -9.71 -6.16 12.16
C ALA A 48 -9.82 -7.34 13.13
N ASN A 49 -10.47 -8.41 12.69
CA ASN A 49 -10.63 -9.65 13.45
C ASN A 49 -9.75 -10.74 12.86
N ALA A 50 -9.43 -11.73 13.69
CA ALA A 50 -8.76 -12.93 13.22
C ALA A 50 -9.71 -13.77 12.34
N LEU A 51 -9.17 -14.30 11.26
CA LEU A 51 -9.84 -15.26 10.38
C LEU A 51 -9.51 -16.68 10.85
N ASN A 52 -10.47 -17.59 10.75
CA ASN A 52 -10.24 -18.98 11.10
C ASN A 52 -9.65 -19.74 9.91
N PHE A 53 -8.45 -20.27 10.09
CA PHE A 53 -7.75 -21.08 9.10
C PHE A 53 -7.84 -22.56 9.48
N ILE A 54 -8.43 -23.37 8.60
CA ILE A 54 -8.59 -24.81 8.75
C ILE A 54 -7.75 -25.48 7.67
N LYS A 55 -7.00 -26.51 8.05
CA LYS A 55 -6.14 -27.24 7.11
C LYS A 55 -6.96 -27.79 5.93
N GLY A 56 -6.51 -27.49 4.71
CA GLY A 56 -7.16 -27.94 3.48
C GLY A 56 -8.43 -27.16 3.08
N VAL A 57 -8.80 -26.11 3.83
CA VAL A 57 -9.95 -25.24 3.51
C VAL A 57 -9.45 -23.85 3.17
N ALA A 58 -9.85 -23.33 2.01
CA ALA A 58 -9.52 -21.95 1.63
C ALA A 58 -10.34 -20.96 2.47
N THR A 59 -9.65 -19.95 3.03
CA THR A 59 -10.27 -18.81 3.71
C THR A 59 -10.15 -17.59 2.81
N ALA A 60 -11.27 -17.00 2.40
CA ALA A 60 -11.30 -15.82 1.56
C ALA A 60 -11.47 -14.54 2.39
N PHE A 61 -10.78 -13.48 2.01
CA PHE A 61 -10.99 -12.14 2.54
C PHE A 61 -10.68 -11.11 1.43
N ASP A 62 -11.66 -10.25 1.15
CA ASP A 62 -11.52 -9.20 0.15
C ASP A 62 -11.30 -7.84 0.85
N PHE A 63 -10.09 -7.30 0.73
CA PHE A 63 -9.72 -5.99 1.27
C PHE A 63 -10.25 -4.81 0.44
N THR A 64 -10.76 -5.06 -0.76
CA THR A 64 -11.16 -4.01 -1.71
C THR A 64 -12.60 -3.56 -1.52
N THR A 65 -13.44 -4.35 -0.87
CA THR A 65 -14.85 -4.00 -0.67
C THR A 65 -15.01 -2.86 0.36
N PRO A 66 -15.98 -1.94 0.19
CA PRO A 66 -16.26 -0.89 1.16
C PRO A 66 -16.61 -1.41 2.56
N THR A 67 -17.17 -2.62 2.64
CA THR A 67 -17.58 -3.28 3.88
C THR A 67 -16.47 -4.14 4.51
N ALA A 68 -15.29 -4.22 3.90
CA ALA A 68 -14.18 -5.00 4.44
C ALA A 68 -13.86 -4.59 5.89
N ASN A 69 -13.81 -5.57 6.77
CA ASN A 69 -13.52 -5.35 8.20
C ASN A 69 -12.00 -5.21 8.42
N ILE A 70 -11.49 -4.01 8.12
CA ILE A 70 -10.07 -3.63 8.22
C ILE A 70 -9.82 -2.98 9.58
N TYR A 71 -8.70 -3.30 10.19
CA TYR A 71 -8.30 -2.71 11.46
C TYR A 71 -8.10 -1.19 11.36
N VAL A 72 -8.69 -0.48 12.31
CA VAL A 72 -8.54 0.97 12.49
C VAL A 72 -7.85 1.21 13.83
N ASN A 73 -6.70 1.86 13.81
CA ASN A 73 -6.03 2.28 15.04
C ASN A 73 -6.79 3.48 15.64
N PRO A 74 -7.38 3.36 16.82
CA PRO A 74 -8.20 4.42 17.40
C PRO A 74 -7.41 5.69 17.76
N SER A 75 -6.09 5.61 17.85
CA SER A 75 -5.22 6.77 18.11
C SER A 75 -4.90 7.60 16.87
N ILE A 76 -5.33 7.15 15.68
CA ILE A 76 -5.09 7.83 14.40
C ILE A 76 -6.42 8.39 13.90
N THR A 77 -6.53 9.72 13.89
CA THR A 77 -7.73 10.43 13.44
C THR A 77 -7.49 11.25 12.16
N SER A 78 -6.25 11.30 11.68
CA SER A 78 -5.87 12.09 10.50
C SER A 78 -6.35 11.51 9.18
N ASN A 79 -6.50 10.19 9.11
CA ASN A 79 -6.92 9.45 7.92
C ASN A 79 -7.54 8.11 8.30
N LEU A 80 -8.22 7.48 7.36
CA LEU A 80 -8.65 6.08 7.46
C LEU A 80 -7.51 5.13 7.03
N PRO A 81 -7.56 3.83 7.39
CA PRO A 81 -6.53 2.86 7.01
C PRO A 81 -6.43 2.66 5.49
N THR A 82 -7.49 2.93 4.77
CA THR A 82 -7.59 2.81 3.31
C THR A 82 -8.17 4.06 2.69
N LYS A 83 -7.89 4.29 1.42
CA LYS A 83 -8.51 5.30 0.59
C LYS A 83 -9.67 4.66 -0.17
N THR A 84 -10.78 5.37 -0.35
CA THR A 84 -11.86 4.96 -1.26
C THR A 84 -11.66 5.59 -2.63
N ILE A 85 -11.82 4.81 -3.67
CA ILE A 85 -11.90 5.27 -5.06
C ILE A 85 -13.18 4.74 -5.68
N THR A 86 -13.78 5.51 -6.60
CA THR A 86 -14.95 5.10 -7.34
C THR A 86 -14.56 4.81 -8.79
N VAL A 87 -14.83 3.61 -9.26
CA VAL A 87 -14.57 3.19 -10.65
C VAL A 87 -15.88 2.71 -11.26
N ALA A 88 -16.31 3.34 -12.34
CA ALA A 88 -17.57 3.03 -13.02
C ALA A 88 -18.80 3.00 -12.08
N GLY A 89 -18.84 3.90 -11.09
CA GLY A 89 -19.93 3.99 -10.11
C GLY A 89 -19.85 2.98 -8.96
N VAL A 90 -18.80 2.19 -8.89
CA VAL A 90 -18.55 1.23 -7.79
C VAL A 90 -17.41 1.71 -6.92
N ASP A 91 -17.62 1.72 -5.60
CA ASP A 91 -16.59 2.11 -4.63
C ASP A 91 -15.69 0.91 -4.29
N TYR A 92 -14.39 1.19 -4.27
CA TYR A 92 -13.35 0.25 -3.88
C TYR A 92 -12.46 0.86 -2.81
N ARG A 93 -12.00 0.05 -1.87
CA ARG A 93 -10.92 0.42 -0.97
C ARG A 93 -9.56 0.14 -1.61
N THR A 94 -8.64 1.08 -1.47
CA THR A 94 -7.28 0.95 -1.95
C THR A 94 -6.29 1.28 -0.84
N LEU A 95 -5.07 0.79 -0.94
CA LEU A 95 -3.99 1.18 -0.05
C LEU A 95 -3.60 2.65 -0.29
N TRP A 96 -3.21 3.36 0.77
CA TRP A 96 -2.53 4.63 0.63
C TRP A 96 -1.12 4.42 0.10
N THR A 97 -0.80 4.99 -1.06
CA THR A 97 0.53 4.95 -1.66
C THR A 97 1.36 6.14 -1.21
N GLY A 98 2.68 5.96 -1.10
CA GLY A 98 3.63 7.05 -0.88
C GLY A 98 4.47 6.96 0.39
N ASP A 99 4.33 5.94 1.22
CA ASP A 99 5.27 5.65 2.32
C ASP A 99 6.52 4.96 1.73
N ILE A 100 7.37 5.77 1.11
CA ILE A 100 8.52 5.30 0.33
C ILE A 100 9.65 4.81 1.25
N ASN A 101 9.83 5.49 2.38
CA ASN A 101 10.86 5.20 3.36
C ASN A 101 10.41 4.17 4.42
N GLN A 102 9.15 3.72 4.34
CA GLN A 102 8.53 2.73 5.23
C GLN A 102 8.57 3.12 6.72
N ASP A 103 8.46 4.43 7.01
CA ASP A 103 8.42 4.93 8.38
C ASP A 103 7.01 4.99 8.98
N GLY A 104 5.99 4.56 8.22
CA GLY A 104 4.59 4.57 8.62
C GLY A 104 3.92 5.93 8.47
N PHE A 105 4.54 6.86 7.76
CA PHE A 105 3.98 8.18 7.49
C PHE A 105 4.08 8.50 6.00
N ILE A 106 3.05 9.16 5.46
CA ILE A 106 3.15 9.80 4.15
C ILE A 106 3.26 11.31 4.39
N LYS A 107 4.41 11.86 4.00
CA LYS A 107 4.75 13.28 4.20
C LYS A 107 5.23 13.90 2.90
N TYR A 108 4.65 15.04 2.55
CA TYR A 108 5.16 15.82 1.43
C TYR A 108 6.33 16.72 1.83
N ASN A 109 6.35 17.25 3.05
CA ASN A 109 7.35 18.18 3.56
C ASN A 109 7.77 17.85 4.99
N GLY A 110 8.86 18.50 5.49
CA GLY A 110 9.42 18.27 6.81
C GLY A 110 10.51 17.18 6.84
N SER A 111 10.94 16.79 8.04
CA SER A 111 11.98 15.77 8.21
C SER A 111 11.46 14.39 7.78
N LYS A 112 12.34 13.59 7.15
CA LYS A 112 12.02 12.25 6.63
C LYS A 112 10.81 12.24 5.69
N ASN A 113 10.64 13.29 4.87
CA ASN A 113 9.55 13.33 3.91
C ASN A 113 9.83 12.43 2.71
N ASP A 114 8.79 11.82 2.17
CA ASP A 114 8.87 10.85 1.07
C ASP A 114 9.28 11.51 -0.25
N ARG A 115 8.88 12.77 -0.47
CA ARG A 115 9.26 13.53 -1.65
C ARG A 115 10.79 13.61 -1.84
N SER A 116 11.55 13.74 -0.75
CA SER A 116 13.00 13.81 -0.82
C SER A 116 13.64 12.49 -1.27
N VAL A 117 12.99 11.36 -0.97
CA VAL A 117 13.45 10.04 -1.40
C VAL A 117 13.34 9.91 -2.92
N ILE A 118 12.24 10.40 -3.52
CA ILE A 118 12.10 10.44 -4.99
C ILE A 118 13.21 11.30 -5.61
N LEU A 119 13.49 12.47 -5.04
CA LEU A 119 14.54 13.35 -5.55
C LEU A 119 15.92 12.69 -5.49
N LEU A 120 16.22 12.00 -4.38
CA LEU A 120 17.47 11.26 -4.23
C LEU A 120 17.58 10.14 -5.27
N LYS A 121 16.51 9.40 -5.53
CA LYS A 121 16.46 8.32 -6.53
C LYS A 121 16.84 8.79 -7.94
N VAL A 122 16.40 9.98 -8.31
CA VAL A 122 16.71 10.58 -9.62
C VAL A 122 18.03 11.38 -9.61
N GLY A 123 18.89 11.17 -8.60
CA GLY A 123 20.22 11.79 -8.51
C GLY A 123 20.21 13.27 -8.16
N GLY A 124 19.16 13.80 -7.54
CA GLY A 124 19.02 15.22 -7.19
C GLY A 124 18.67 16.14 -8.37
N VAL A 125 18.53 15.60 -9.57
CA VAL A 125 18.20 16.35 -10.79
C VAL A 125 16.71 16.28 -11.06
N LEU A 126 16.01 17.42 -10.99
CA LEU A 126 14.55 17.49 -11.06
C LEU A 126 13.92 16.92 -12.34
N THR A 127 14.66 16.93 -13.44
CA THR A 127 14.20 16.46 -14.76
C THR A 127 14.65 15.04 -15.09
N SER A 128 15.51 14.45 -14.26
CA SER A 128 15.96 13.07 -14.45
C SER A 128 14.89 12.06 -14.05
N THR A 129 15.01 10.85 -14.57
CA THR A 129 14.12 9.71 -14.30
C THR A 129 14.94 8.48 -13.96
N SER A 130 14.35 7.57 -13.22
CA SER A 130 14.91 6.23 -12.94
C SER A 130 13.89 5.18 -13.27
N SER A 131 14.20 4.29 -14.20
CA SER A 131 13.32 3.19 -14.61
C SER A 131 13.50 1.98 -13.69
N GLY A 132 12.47 1.17 -13.60
CA GLY A 132 12.46 -0.10 -12.89
C GLY A 132 11.48 -0.15 -11.72
N TYR A 133 11.39 -1.34 -11.15
CA TYR A 133 10.48 -1.62 -10.03
C TYR A 133 11.09 -1.14 -8.71
N SER A 134 10.80 0.11 -8.34
CA SER A 134 11.35 0.74 -7.13
C SER A 134 10.27 1.33 -6.21
N ALA A 135 10.62 1.60 -4.97
CA ALA A 135 9.70 2.21 -4.01
C ALA A 135 9.31 3.64 -4.38
N GLU A 136 10.18 4.34 -5.10
CA GLU A 136 9.99 5.72 -5.53
C GLU A 136 9.04 5.88 -6.72
N ASP A 137 8.74 4.79 -7.43
CA ASP A 137 7.66 4.72 -8.42
C ASP A 137 6.32 4.58 -7.70
N VAL A 138 5.79 5.72 -7.25
CA VAL A 138 4.59 5.79 -6.40
C VAL A 138 3.31 5.57 -7.19
N ASN A 139 3.31 5.96 -8.46
CA ASN A 139 2.18 5.79 -9.38
C ASN A 139 2.19 4.45 -10.13
N MET A 140 3.22 3.61 -9.90
CA MET A 140 3.40 2.28 -10.45
C MET A 140 3.41 2.22 -11.99
N ASN A 141 3.97 3.25 -12.65
CA ASN A 141 4.12 3.30 -14.10
C ASN A 141 5.46 2.79 -14.62
N GLY A 142 6.35 2.30 -13.73
CA GLY A 142 7.67 1.76 -14.05
C GLY A 142 8.78 2.82 -14.08
N ILE A 143 8.49 4.08 -13.74
CA ILE A 143 9.45 5.19 -13.83
C ILE A 143 9.33 6.08 -12.60
N ALA A 144 10.35 6.09 -11.74
CA ALA A 144 10.44 7.10 -10.69
C ALA A 144 10.79 8.47 -11.29
N LYS A 145 9.96 9.49 -11.02
CA LYS A 145 10.02 10.82 -11.63
C LYS A 145 9.64 11.90 -10.64
N TYR A 146 10.52 12.90 -10.49
CA TYR A 146 10.27 13.98 -9.54
C TYR A 146 9.41 15.11 -10.11
N ASN A 147 9.56 15.47 -11.39
CA ASN A 147 8.89 16.61 -12.02
C ASN A 147 8.36 16.28 -13.42
N GLY A 148 7.43 17.10 -13.94
CA GLY A 148 6.78 16.92 -15.24
C GLY A 148 5.49 16.09 -15.16
N SER A 149 4.96 15.68 -16.32
CA SER A 149 3.72 14.88 -16.38
C SER A 149 3.91 13.51 -15.74
N LEU A 150 2.88 12.98 -15.06
CA LEU A 150 2.86 11.66 -14.41
C LEU A 150 4.02 11.48 -13.40
N ASN A 151 4.40 12.55 -12.69
CA ASN A 151 5.44 12.45 -11.67
C ASN A 151 4.90 11.91 -10.34
N ASP A 152 5.76 11.19 -9.63
CA ASP A 152 5.41 10.51 -8.37
C ASP A 152 5.16 11.47 -7.22
N ARG A 153 5.89 12.58 -7.20
CA ARG A 153 5.71 13.65 -6.21
C ARG A 153 4.28 14.19 -6.17
N SER A 154 3.61 14.29 -7.31
CA SER A 154 2.23 14.77 -7.38
C SER A 154 1.25 13.83 -6.69
N VAL A 155 1.50 12.53 -6.68
CA VAL A 155 0.68 11.55 -5.96
C VAL A 155 0.79 11.76 -4.45
N LEU A 156 1.99 12.02 -3.94
CA LEU A 156 2.18 12.35 -2.52
C LEU A 156 1.38 13.60 -2.14
N LEU A 157 1.49 14.66 -2.94
CA LEU A 157 0.77 15.92 -2.69
C LEU A 157 -0.75 15.72 -2.70
N LEU A 158 -1.25 14.94 -3.63
CA LEU A 158 -2.67 14.62 -3.73
C LEU A 158 -3.16 13.83 -2.51
N ASN A 159 -2.37 12.87 -2.05
CA ASN A 159 -2.73 12.05 -0.88
C ASN A 159 -2.80 12.87 0.41
N VAL A 160 -1.90 13.83 0.61
CA VAL A 160 -1.97 14.74 1.77
C VAL A 160 -3.00 15.89 1.57
N GLY A 161 -3.87 15.78 0.56
CA GLY A 161 -4.95 16.74 0.31
C GLY A 161 -4.48 18.10 -0.22
N GLY A 162 -3.32 18.18 -0.87
CA GLY A 162 -2.73 19.44 -1.37
C GLY A 162 -2.10 20.32 -0.29
N ILE A 163 -2.16 19.92 0.98
CA ILE A 163 -1.62 20.69 2.12
C ILE A 163 -0.25 20.14 2.49
N LEU A 164 0.80 20.91 2.28
CA LEU A 164 2.20 20.49 2.40
C LEU A 164 2.59 19.99 3.79
N THR A 165 1.89 20.43 4.82
CA THR A 165 2.16 20.09 6.22
C THR A 165 1.31 18.92 6.75
N ASN A 166 0.33 18.47 5.98
CA ASN A 166 -0.46 17.30 6.36
C ASN A 166 0.39 16.03 6.35
N VAL A 167 0.05 15.14 7.28
CA VAL A 167 0.70 13.85 7.46
C VAL A 167 -0.37 12.77 7.55
N LEU A 168 -0.28 11.77 6.70
CA LEU A 168 -1.05 10.53 6.87
C LEU A 168 -0.24 9.55 7.71
N LYS A 169 -0.94 8.68 8.45
CA LYS A 169 -0.34 7.70 9.35
C LYS A 169 -0.86 6.30 9.06
N GLN A 170 0.06 5.33 9.10
CA GLN A 170 -0.30 3.92 8.96
C GLN A 170 -1.01 3.41 10.22
N HIS A 171 -2.06 2.60 10.04
CA HIS A 171 -2.87 2.05 11.13
C HIS A 171 -2.35 0.72 11.72
N LEU A 172 -1.28 0.14 11.18
CA LEU A 172 -0.68 -1.11 11.71
C LEU A 172 0.06 -0.89 13.01
#